data_e264ff189798ed187e6b69923cef071b
#
_entry.id   e264ff189798ed187e6b69923cef071b
#
_cell.length_a   1.000
_cell.length_b   1.000
_cell.length_c   1.000
_cell.angle_alpha   90.00
_cell.angle_beta   90.00
_cell.angle_gamma   90.00
#
_symmetry.space_group_name_H-M   'P 1'
#
loop_
_entity.id
_entity.type
_entity.pdbx_description
1 polymer ?
#
loop_
_entity_poly.entity_id
_entity_poly.type
_entity_poly.pdbx_seq_one_letter_code
_entity_poly.pdbx_strand_id
1 'polypeptide(L)'
;MEFLLLKVLIGFSVGTLIGMTGVGGGVLLLPMLIFGLHVPPIMAVGSDALCNFFTKIPASFMHFRKGTVRMKVVLALAVGSVPGSYLGVGLLVHLRQIHGAGVNDFIKSAVGLLLVIIPALLLFQRRIEDHLIGRQPTLQSFFGMSAIGLVGGFLVGITSVGSGSIIMMLLLLFYSFPPKIMVGTDIAHALILTGVTGLLHLRAGNVDGNLVGAILIGSIPGGILGSYLSTRVPVLWLRRILCAVLLMTGARMLWA
;
A
#
# COMPACT_ATOMS: atom_id res chain seq x y z
N MET A 1 3.70 -25.98 14.02
CA MET A 1 4.41 -24.96 14.81
C MET A 1 5.40 -24.18 13.93
N GLU A 2 6.21 -24.85 13.12
CA GLU A 2 7.21 -24.23 12.23
C GLU A 2 6.60 -23.25 11.22
N PHE A 3 5.48 -23.61 10.61
CA PHE A 3 4.80 -22.77 9.62
C PHE A 3 4.21 -21.48 10.22
N LEU A 4 3.79 -21.51 11.49
CA LEU A 4 3.34 -20.31 12.20
C LEU A 4 4.52 -19.38 12.51
N LEU A 5 5.64 -19.94 12.98
CA LEU A 5 6.86 -19.18 13.26
C LEU A 5 7.37 -18.46 12.01
N LEU A 6 7.36 -19.14 10.86
CA LEU A 6 7.76 -18.55 9.58
C LEU A 6 6.89 -17.33 9.21
N LYS A 7 5.56 -17.45 9.35
CA LYS A 7 4.62 -16.33 9.10
C LYS A 7 4.90 -15.14 10.01
N VAL A 8 5.15 -15.39 11.29
CA VAL A 8 5.48 -14.35 12.28
C VAL A 8 6.82 -13.69 11.95
N LEU A 9 7.84 -14.45 11.56
CA LEU A 9 9.16 -13.93 11.16
C LEU A 9 9.08 -13.07 9.89
N ILE A 10 8.30 -13.50 8.89
CA ILE A 10 8.03 -12.70 7.70
C ILE A 10 7.32 -11.40 8.09
N GLY A 11 6.28 -11.49 8.93
CA GLY A 11 5.59 -10.31 9.45
C GLY A 11 6.54 -9.35 10.15
N PHE A 12 7.41 -9.85 11.03
CA PHE A 12 8.39 -9.07 11.76
C PHE A 12 9.40 -8.39 10.83
N SER A 13 9.96 -9.14 9.87
CA SER A 13 10.94 -8.60 8.90
C SER A 13 10.33 -7.52 8.03
N VAL A 14 9.14 -7.80 7.46
CA VAL A 14 8.40 -6.84 6.63
C VAL A 14 7.96 -5.63 7.46
N GLY A 15 7.43 -5.84 8.66
CA GLY A 15 7.05 -4.77 9.58
C GLY A 15 8.23 -3.85 9.90
N THR A 16 9.41 -4.43 10.16
CA THR A 16 10.64 -3.65 10.42
C THR A 16 11.02 -2.82 9.21
N LEU A 17 11.01 -3.39 8.00
CA LEU A 17 11.30 -2.64 6.77
C LEU A 17 10.29 -1.52 6.52
N ILE A 18 9.00 -1.77 6.74
CA ILE A 18 7.94 -0.75 6.62
C ILE A 18 8.16 0.38 7.64
N GLY A 19 8.44 0.04 8.90
CA GLY A 19 8.73 1.01 9.96
C GLY A 19 9.95 1.87 9.66
N MET A 20 10.99 1.29 9.05
CA MET A 20 12.20 2.02 8.64
C MET A 20 11.98 2.92 7.43
N THR A 21 11.19 2.50 6.46
CA THR A 21 11.07 3.17 5.15
C THR A 21 9.90 4.11 5.04
N GLY A 22 8.84 3.89 5.83
CA GLY A 22 7.55 4.57 5.65
C GLY A 22 6.82 4.23 4.34
N VAL A 23 7.38 3.35 3.50
CA VAL A 23 6.73 2.86 2.29
C VAL A 23 5.65 1.87 2.70
N GLY A 24 4.42 2.10 2.29
CA GLY A 24 3.25 1.31 2.73
C GLY A 24 3.43 -0.22 2.63
N GLY A 25 2.78 -0.94 3.53
CA GLY A 25 2.97 -2.38 3.75
C GLY A 25 2.77 -3.26 2.52
N GLY A 26 1.77 -2.97 1.68
CA GLY A 26 1.40 -3.80 0.53
C GLY A 26 2.51 -4.01 -0.49
N VAL A 27 3.43 -3.07 -0.60
CA VAL A 27 4.54 -3.15 -1.55
C VAL A 27 5.54 -4.26 -1.20
N LEU A 28 5.74 -4.54 0.10
CA LEU A 28 6.70 -5.53 0.58
C LEU A 28 6.04 -6.84 1.01
N LEU A 29 4.90 -6.75 1.69
CA LEU A 29 4.25 -7.92 2.24
C LEU A 29 3.69 -8.82 1.14
N LEU A 30 3.06 -8.25 0.13
CA LEU A 30 2.41 -9.02 -0.93
C LEU A 30 3.37 -9.98 -1.66
N PRO A 31 4.57 -9.54 -2.14
CA PRO A 31 5.55 -10.46 -2.70
C PRO A 31 5.99 -11.58 -1.76
N MET A 32 6.17 -11.26 -0.47
CA MET A 32 6.55 -12.26 0.53
C MET A 32 5.44 -13.29 0.77
N LEU A 33 4.17 -12.88 0.70
CA LEU A 33 3.05 -13.81 0.78
C LEU A 33 3.00 -14.74 -0.43
N ILE A 34 3.18 -14.20 -1.64
CA ILE A 34 3.06 -14.98 -2.87
C ILE A 34 4.27 -15.89 -3.07
N PHE A 35 5.50 -15.37 -2.98
CA PHE A 35 6.71 -16.15 -3.25
C PHE A 35 7.30 -16.85 -2.02
N GLY A 36 7.17 -16.25 -0.84
CA GLY A 36 7.72 -16.80 0.39
C GLY A 36 6.81 -17.83 1.07
N LEU A 37 5.50 -17.58 1.04
CA LEU A 37 4.50 -18.47 1.66
C LEU A 37 3.63 -19.22 0.65
N HIS A 38 3.84 -19.02 -0.66
CA HIS A 38 3.07 -19.63 -1.74
C HIS A 38 1.55 -19.42 -1.60
N VAL A 39 1.15 -18.28 -1.05
CA VAL A 39 -0.26 -17.91 -0.90
C VAL A 39 -0.82 -17.55 -2.27
N PRO A 40 -2.00 -18.06 -2.66
CA PRO A 40 -2.64 -17.65 -3.90
C PRO A 40 -2.78 -16.13 -3.98
N PRO A 41 -2.44 -15.49 -5.12
CA PRO A 41 -2.43 -14.02 -5.25
C PRO A 41 -3.69 -13.32 -4.76
N ILE A 42 -4.86 -13.85 -5.08
CA ILE A 42 -6.13 -13.27 -4.62
C ILE A 42 -6.27 -13.27 -3.09
N MET A 43 -5.81 -14.34 -2.42
CA MET A 43 -5.81 -14.45 -0.96
C MET A 43 -4.74 -13.56 -0.33
N ALA A 44 -3.60 -13.43 -1.02
CA ALA A 44 -2.52 -12.55 -0.59
C ALA A 44 -2.96 -11.08 -0.59
N VAL A 45 -3.64 -10.63 -1.67
CA VAL A 45 -4.17 -9.26 -1.79
C VAL A 45 -5.16 -8.94 -0.68
N GLY A 46 -6.14 -9.81 -0.44
CA GLY A 46 -7.14 -9.58 0.61
C GLY A 46 -6.54 -9.58 2.01
N SER A 47 -5.64 -10.53 2.30
CA SER A 47 -4.96 -10.62 3.60
C SER A 47 -4.03 -9.44 3.83
N ASP A 48 -3.29 -8.99 2.80
CA ASP A 48 -2.43 -7.81 2.85
C ASP A 48 -3.24 -6.54 3.13
N ALA A 49 -4.39 -6.36 2.49
CA ALA A 49 -5.26 -5.20 2.72
C ALA A 49 -5.69 -5.08 4.19
N LEU A 50 -6.05 -6.20 4.83
CA LEU A 50 -6.38 -6.23 6.26
C LEU A 50 -5.14 -5.99 7.14
N CYS A 51 -3.99 -6.59 6.84
CA CYS A 51 -2.76 -6.32 7.56
C CYS A 51 -2.40 -4.83 7.50
N ASN A 52 -2.52 -4.22 6.34
CA ASN A 52 -2.29 -2.79 6.14
C ASN A 52 -3.27 -1.92 6.94
N PHE A 53 -4.53 -2.29 7.01
CA PHE A 53 -5.52 -1.60 7.84
C PHE A 53 -5.08 -1.56 9.29
N PHE A 54 -4.81 -2.73 9.90
CA PHE A 54 -4.45 -2.80 11.31
C PHE A 54 -3.12 -2.10 11.63
N THR A 55 -2.12 -2.21 10.77
CA THR A 55 -0.82 -1.55 10.97
C THR A 55 -0.90 -0.03 10.82
N LYS A 56 -1.87 0.51 10.07
CA LYS A 56 -2.07 1.94 9.90
C LYS A 56 -2.87 2.60 11.03
N ILE A 57 -3.59 1.85 11.86
CA ILE A 57 -4.36 2.41 12.98
C ILE A 57 -3.48 3.27 13.90
N PRO A 58 -2.38 2.75 14.50
CA PRO A 58 -1.56 3.54 15.41
C PRO A 58 -0.88 4.73 14.71
N ALA A 59 -0.41 4.54 13.48
CA ALA A 59 0.21 5.61 12.71
C ALA A 59 -0.76 6.76 12.41
N SER A 60 -1.97 6.43 11.96
CA SER A 60 -3.03 7.40 11.69
C SER A 60 -3.40 8.17 12.96
N PHE A 61 -3.57 7.48 14.09
CA PHE A 61 -3.88 8.10 15.37
C PHE A 61 -2.79 9.10 15.81
N MET A 62 -1.51 8.75 15.64
CA MET A 62 -0.41 9.65 15.94
C MET A 62 -0.41 10.92 15.08
N HIS A 63 -0.70 10.78 13.77
CA HIS A 63 -0.79 11.90 12.84
C HIS A 63 -1.99 12.81 13.14
N PHE A 64 -3.12 12.23 13.56
CA PHE A 64 -4.27 13.00 14.05
C PHE A 64 -3.91 13.84 15.28
N ARG A 65 -3.25 13.24 16.27
CA ARG A 65 -2.83 13.97 17.49
C ARG A 65 -1.81 15.08 17.21
N LYS A 66 -0.95 14.91 16.19
CA LYS A 66 0.02 15.91 15.76
C LYS A 66 -0.56 17.01 14.87
N GLY A 67 -1.86 16.95 14.53
CA GLY A 67 -2.51 17.94 13.65
C GLY A 67 -1.99 17.96 12.22
N THR A 68 -1.39 16.85 11.74
CA THR A 68 -0.80 16.75 10.39
C THR A 68 -1.77 16.17 9.37
N VAL A 69 -3.03 15.99 9.71
CA VAL A 69 -4.06 15.43 8.83
C VAL A 69 -4.97 16.53 8.29
N ARG A 70 -5.09 16.64 6.98
CA ARG A 70 -6.07 17.50 6.28
C ARG A 70 -7.34 16.72 5.99
N MET A 71 -8.29 16.71 6.92
CA MET A 71 -9.52 15.92 6.82
C MET A 71 -10.32 16.19 5.53
N LYS A 72 -10.36 17.44 5.04
CA LYS A 72 -11.04 17.77 3.76
C LYS A 72 -10.45 17.00 2.58
N VAL A 73 -9.12 16.82 2.55
CA VAL A 73 -8.42 16.05 1.51
C VAL A 73 -8.70 14.56 1.69
N VAL A 74 -8.65 14.05 2.92
CA VAL A 74 -8.98 12.65 3.23
C VAL A 74 -10.38 12.29 2.74
N LEU A 75 -11.38 13.14 3.03
CA LEU A 75 -12.76 12.92 2.62
C LEU A 75 -12.92 13.01 1.09
N ALA A 76 -12.28 13.99 0.44
CA ALA A 76 -12.32 14.13 -1.02
C ALA A 76 -11.72 12.89 -1.71
N LEU A 77 -10.59 12.39 -1.23
CA LEU A 77 -9.99 11.15 -1.72
C LEU A 77 -10.89 9.94 -1.44
N ALA A 78 -11.48 9.86 -0.24
CA ALA A 78 -12.33 8.73 0.17
C ALA A 78 -13.60 8.62 -0.69
N VAL A 79 -14.21 9.76 -1.06
CA VAL A 79 -15.38 9.79 -1.97
C VAL A 79 -15.07 9.12 -3.31
N GLY A 80 -13.85 9.23 -3.81
CA GLY A 80 -13.43 8.52 -5.01
C GLY A 80 -12.92 7.11 -4.73
N SER A 81 -12.06 6.95 -3.71
CA SER A 81 -11.34 5.68 -3.49
C SER A 81 -12.23 4.56 -2.96
N VAL A 82 -13.27 4.86 -2.21
CA VAL A 82 -14.24 3.85 -1.76
C VAL A 82 -14.97 3.20 -2.94
N PRO A 83 -15.63 3.96 -3.84
CA PRO A 83 -16.23 3.35 -5.04
C PRO A 83 -15.16 2.74 -5.97
N GLY A 84 -13.98 3.34 -6.09
CA GLY A 84 -12.88 2.76 -6.84
C GLY A 84 -12.47 1.38 -6.33
N SER A 85 -12.30 1.24 -5.02
CA SER A 85 -12.00 -0.05 -4.38
C SER A 85 -13.12 -1.06 -4.58
N TYR A 86 -14.38 -0.64 -4.48
CA TYR A 86 -15.53 -1.50 -4.76
C TYR A 86 -15.50 -2.04 -6.20
N LEU A 87 -15.21 -1.17 -7.17
CA LEU A 87 -15.05 -1.56 -8.58
C LEU A 87 -13.87 -2.52 -8.78
N GLY A 88 -12.71 -2.25 -8.13
CA GLY A 88 -11.53 -3.10 -8.23
C GLY A 88 -11.75 -4.50 -7.66
N VAL A 89 -12.29 -4.60 -6.44
CA VAL A 89 -12.61 -5.90 -5.83
C VAL A 89 -13.73 -6.60 -6.60
N GLY A 90 -14.75 -5.85 -7.04
CA GLY A 90 -15.84 -6.39 -7.87
C GLY A 90 -15.33 -6.99 -9.18
N LEU A 91 -14.39 -6.33 -9.83
CA LEU A 91 -13.72 -6.86 -11.03
C LEU A 91 -13.02 -8.19 -10.74
N LEU A 92 -12.27 -8.28 -9.63
CA LEU A 92 -11.60 -9.54 -9.26
C LEU A 92 -12.58 -10.67 -8.97
N VAL A 93 -13.68 -10.38 -8.28
CA VAL A 93 -14.74 -11.36 -8.02
C VAL A 93 -15.36 -11.83 -9.34
N HIS A 94 -15.65 -10.92 -10.25
CA HIS A 94 -16.20 -11.24 -11.57
C HIS A 94 -15.22 -12.06 -12.41
N LEU A 95 -13.95 -11.65 -12.48
CA LEU A 95 -12.91 -12.41 -13.18
C LEU A 95 -12.72 -13.82 -12.60
N ARG A 96 -12.81 -13.96 -11.27
CA ARG A 96 -12.74 -15.27 -10.61
C ARG A 96 -13.92 -16.18 -11.02
N GLN A 97 -15.11 -15.62 -11.20
CA GLN A 97 -16.28 -16.39 -11.65
C GLN A 97 -16.13 -16.89 -13.10
N ILE A 98 -15.51 -16.08 -13.97
CA ILE A 98 -15.33 -16.41 -15.39
C ILE A 98 -14.11 -17.30 -15.62
N HIS A 99 -12.97 -16.96 -15.04
CA HIS A 99 -11.66 -17.58 -15.31
C HIS A 99 -11.18 -18.52 -14.20
N GLY A 100 -11.93 -18.66 -13.10
CA GLY A 100 -11.53 -19.51 -11.98
C GLY A 100 -10.16 -19.12 -11.41
N ALA A 101 -9.21 -20.06 -11.47
CA ALA A 101 -7.85 -19.84 -10.98
C ALA A 101 -7.02 -18.85 -11.83
N GLY A 102 -7.39 -18.61 -13.10
CA GLY A 102 -6.71 -17.68 -14.01
C GLY A 102 -6.72 -16.22 -13.52
N VAL A 103 -7.62 -15.86 -12.58
CA VAL A 103 -7.59 -14.56 -11.93
C VAL A 103 -6.26 -14.29 -11.21
N ASN A 104 -5.58 -15.34 -10.75
CA ASN A 104 -4.30 -15.20 -10.05
C ASN A 104 -3.19 -14.68 -10.98
N ASP A 105 -3.21 -15.06 -12.25
CA ASP A 105 -2.21 -14.59 -13.23
C ASP A 105 -2.46 -13.14 -13.59
N PHE A 106 -3.73 -12.73 -13.70
CA PHE A 106 -4.09 -11.32 -13.83
C PHE A 106 -3.58 -10.49 -12.64
N ILE A 107 -3.79 -10.97 -11.41
CA ILE A 107 -3.32 -10.28 -10.19
C ILE A 107 -1.79 -10.22 -10.16
N LYS A 108 -1.09 -11.32 -10.47
CA LYS A 108 0.38 -11.32 -10.57
C LYS A 108 0.87 -10.25 -11.54
N SER A 109 0.28 -10.18 -12.73
CA SER A 109 0.66 -9.19 -13.74
C SER A 109 0.38 -7.77 -13.28
N ALA A 110 -0.78 -7.49 -12.69
CA ALA A 110 -1.15 -6.18 -12.17
C ALA A 110 -0.23 -5.74 -11.03
N VAL A 111 0.04 -6.63 -10.07
CA VAL A 111 0.96 -6.37 -8.95
C VAL A 111 2.39 -6.21 -9.48
N GLY A 112 2.84 -7.09 -10.36
CA GLY A 112 4.17 -7.03 -10.97
C GLY A 112 4.41 -5.69 -11.66
N LEU A 113 3.45 -5.22 -12.45
CA LEU A 113 3.50 -3.91 -13.11
C LEU A 113 3.62 -2.76 -12.09
N LEU A 114 2.83 -2.77 -11.03
CA LEU A 114 2.91 -1.75 -10.00
C LEU A 114 4.23 -1.79 -9.22
N LEU A 115 4.76 -2.99 -8.96
CA LEU A 115 6.06 -3.16 -8.30
C LEU A 115 7.24 -2.69 -9.17
N VAL A 116 7.07 -2.55 -10.47
CA VAL A 116 8.05 -1.91 -11.37
C VAL A 116 7.83 -0.39 -11.43
N ILE A 117 6.58 0.05 -11.54
CA ILE A 117 6.24 1.48 -11.65
C ILE A 117 6.57 2.24 -10.36
N ILE A 118 6.21 1.70 -9.18
CA ILE A 118 6.41 2.40 -7.90
C ILE A 118 7.87 2.74 -7.63
N PRO A 119 8.86 1.83 -7.75
CA PRO A 119 10.26 2.17 -7.59
C PRO A 119 10.75 3.22 -8.59
N ALA A 120 10.31 3.12 -9.85
CA ALA A 120 10.63 4.13 -10.86
C ALA A 120 10.13 5.52 -10.41
N LEU A 121 8.87 5.63 -9.99
CA LEU A 121 8.32 6.87 -9.46
C LEU A 121 9.07 7.36 -8.21
N LEU A 122 9.42 6.47 -7.29
CA LEU A 122 10.18 6.81 -6.08
C LEU A 122 11.59 7.33 -6.40
N LEU A 123 12.25 6.81 -7.42
CA LEU A 123 13.57 7.30 -7.84
C LEU A 123 13.49 8.69 -8.47
N PHE A 124 12.42 8.97 -9.22
CA PHE A 124 12.19 10.27 -9.85
C PHE A 124 11.54 11.31 -8.94
N GLN A 125 11.04 10.89 -7.77
CA GLN A 125 10.30 11.76 -6.84
C GLN A 125 11.06 13.07 -6.52
N ARG A 126 12.36 13.00 -6.21
CA ARG A 126 13.16 14.21 -5.91
C ARG A 126 13.22 15.18 -7.08
N ARG A 127 13.43 14.68 -8.30
CA ARG A 127 13.44 15.54 -9.50
C ARG A 127 12.07 16.16 -9.73
N ILE A 128 11.00 15.44 -9.42
CA ILE A 128 9.62 15.94 -9.52
C ILE A 128 9.38 17.01 -8.44
N GLU A 129 9.79 16.76 -7.20
CA GLU A 129 9.70 17.74 -6.11
C GLU A 129 10.45 19.04 -6.46
N ASP A 130 11.70 18.94 -6.91
CA ASP A 130 12.53 20.09 -7.30
C ASP A 130 11.90 20.90 -8.46
N HIS A 131 11.23 20.24 -9.41
CA HIS A 131 10.55 20.89 -10.54
C HIS A 131 9.20 21.53 -10.15
N LEU A 132 8.58 21.06 -9.07
CA LEU A 132 7.28 21.54 -8.59
C LEU A 132 7.41 22.60 -7.49
N ILE A 133 8.61 22.81 -6.93
CA ILE A 133 8.86 23.89 -5.96
C ILE A 133 8.59 25.22 -6.64
N GLY A 134 7.56 25.93 -6.14
CA GLY A 134 7.14 27.24 -6.65
C GLY A 134 6.00 27.24 -7.66
N ARG A 135 5.51 26.07 -8.11
CA ARG A 135 4.30 26.02 -8.91
C ARG A 135 3.04 26.17 -8.05
N GLN A 136 2.14 27.03 -8.50
CA GLN A 136 0.79 27.12 -7.93
C GLN A 136 0.07 25.79 -8.15
N PRO A 137 -0.63 25.22 -7.14
CA PRO A 137 -1.34 23.96 -7.30
C PRO A 137 -2.40 24.09 -8.39
N THR A 138 -2.31 23.23 -9.40
CA THR A 138 -3.13 23.34 -10.62
C THR A 138 -4.58 22.88 -10.40
N LEU A 139 -4.83 22.05 -9.39
CA LEU A 139 -6.12 21.43 -9.10
C LEU A 139 -6.39 21.41 -7.59
N GLN A 140 -6.87 22.51 -7.02
CA GLN A 140 -7.42 22.50 -5.64
C GLN A 140 -8.89 22.03 -5.62
N SER A 141 -9.36 21.38 -6.68
CA SER A 141 -10.74 21.01 -6.78
C SER A 141 -11.02 19.69 -6.05
N PHE A 142 -12.13 19.63 -5.34
CA PHE A 142 -12.65 18.41 -4.72
C PHE A 142 -12.77 17.26 -5.74
N PHE A 143 -13.23 17.57 -6.95
CA PHE A 143 -13.36 16.58 -8.04
C PHE A 143 -12.03 15.98 -8.48
N GLY A 144 -10.96 16.78 -8.56
CA GLY A 144 -9.62 16.28 -8.90
C GLY A 144 -9.09 15.32 -7.84
N MET A 145 -9.28 15.62 -6.55
CA MET A 145 -8.91 14.72 -5.45
C MET A 145 -9.73 13.44 -5.49
N SER A 146 -11.03 13.53 -5.76
CA SER A 146 -11.91 12.35 -5.88
C SER A 146 -11.52 11.48 -7.08
N ALA A 147 -11.12 12.07 -8.22
CA ALA A 147 -10.63 11.33 -9.37
C ALA A 147 -9.32 10.57 -9.06
N ILE A 148 -8.36 11.21 -8.37
CA ILE A 148 -7.15 10.55 -7.86
C ILE A 148 -7.53 9.40 -6.92
N GLY A 149 -8.48 9.66 -6.01
CA GLY A 149 -9.01 8.63 -5.12
C GLY A 149 -9.60 7.46 -5.88
N LEU A 150 -10.42 7.70 -6.92
CA LEU A 150 -11.06 6.66 -7.72
C LEU A 150 -10.03 5.73 -8.38
N VAL A 151 -9.04 6.32 -9.06
CA VAL A 151 -7.97 5.55 -9.71
C VAL A 151 -7.14 4.79 -8.66
N GLY A 152 -6.70 5.48 -7.60
CA GLY A 152 -5.94 4.84 -6.53
C GLY A 152 -6.72 3.75 -5.81
N GLY A 153 -8.00 3.99 -5.51
CA GLY A 153 -8.89 3.01 -4.89
C GLY A 153 -9.11 1.78 -5.77
N PHE A 154 -9.29 1.96 -7.08
CA PHE A 154 -9.41 0.87 -8.04
C PHE A 154 -8.15 -0.01 -8.07
N LEU A 155 -6.97 0.61 -8.17
CA LEU A 155 -5.69 -0.10 -8.15
C LEU A 155 -5.46 -0.84 -6.83
N VAL A 156 -5.75 -0.19 -5.70
CA VAL A 156 -5.64 -0.82 -4.37
C VAL A 156 -6.67 -1.95 -4.22
N GLY A 157 -7.87 -1.79 -4.76
CA GLY A 157 -8.88 -2.84 -4.78
C GLY A 157 -8.43 -4.12 -5.49
N ILE A 158 -7.68 -3.99 -6.58
CA ILE A 158 -7.14 -5.13 -7.34
C ILE A 158 -5.88 -5.71 -6.70
N THR A 159 -5.00 -4.86 -6.16
CA THR A 159 -3.61 -5.25 -5.85
C THR A 159 -3.23 -5.09 -4.38
N SER A 160 -4.05 -4.43 -3.58
CA SER A 160 -3.68 -3.93 -2.24
C SER A 160 -2.46 -3.01 -2.21
N VAL A 161 -1.75 -2.84 -3.33
CA VAL A 161 -0.53 -2.05 -3.47
C VAL A 161 -0.88 -0.62 -3.86
N GLY A 162 -0.16 0.35 -3.30
CA GLY A 162 -0.29 1.76 -3.72
C GLY A 162 -1.14 2.64 -2.82
N SER A 163 -1.74 2.10 -1.75
CA SER A 163 -2.52 2.91 -0.78
C SER A 163 -1.71 4.01 -0.07
N GLY A 164 -0.41 4.04 -0.23
CA GLY A 164 0.47 5.07 0.34
C GLY A 164 1.45 5.63 -0.68
N SER A 165 1.83 4.86 -1.70
CA SER A 165 2.84 5.28 -2.67
C SER A 165 2.24 5.96 -3.91
N ILE A 166 1.23 5.34 -4.52
CA ILE A 166 0.63 5.87 -5.76
C ILE A 166 -0.19 7.12 -5.45
N ILE A 167 -1.04 7.07 -4.42
CA ILE A 167 -1.90 8.19 -4.05
C ILE A 167 -1.05 9.37 -3.59
N MET A 168 -0.02 9.13 -2.76
CA MET A 168 0.91 10.17 -2.34
C MET A 168 1.63 10.80 -3.54
N MET A 169 2.05 9.98 -4.53
CA MET A 169 2.70 10.50 -5.74
C MET A 169 1.76 11.36 -6.58
N LEU A 170 0.52 10.91 -6.78
CA LEU A 170 -0.50 11.69 -7.48
C LEU A 170 -0.82 13.00 -6.75
N LEU A 171 -0.89 12.96 -5.42
CA LEU A 171 -1.04 14.18 -4.62
C LEU A 171 0.15 15.12 -4.79
N LEU A 172 1.37 14.59 -4.82
CA LEU A 172 2.59 15.38 -5.05
C LEU A 172 2.59 16.08 -6.42
N LEU A 173 2.14 15.39 -7.46
CA LEU A 173 2.11 15.92 -8.82
C LEU A 173 1.08 17.05 -9.00
N PHE A 174 -0.03 16.99 -8.30
CA PHE A 174 -1.16 17.90 -8.51
C PHE A 174 -1.40 18.87 -7.36
N TYR A 175 -0.80 18.65 -6.18
CA TYR A 175 -1.04 19.46 -4.99
C TYR A 175 0.25 19.78 -4.24
N SER A 176 0.38 21.04 -3.82
CA SER A 176 1.53 21.50 -3.01
C SER A 176 1.14 21.54 -1.54
N PHE A 177 1.44 20.47 -0.82
CA PHE A 177 1.31 20.42 0.63
C PHE A 177 2.68 20.27 1.30
N PRO A 178 2.88 20.83 2.52
CA PRO A 178 4.06 20.52 3.31
C PRO A 178 4.21 19.00 3.49
N PRO A 179 5.42 18.42 3.37
CA PRO A 179 5.63 16.97 3.41
C PRO A 179 5.01 16.27 4.64
N LYS A 180 5.09 16.89 5.83
CA LYS A 180 4.48 16.35 7.05
C LYS A 180 2.96 16.23 6.96
N ILE A 181 2.30 17.21 6.33
CA ILE A 181 0.85 17.22 6.13
C ILE A 181 0.46 16.20 5.06
N MET A 182 1.23 16.09 4.00
CA MET A 182 0.99 15.12 2.94
C MET A 182 1.04 13.69 3.48
N VAL A 183 2.11 13.34 4.20
CA VAL A 183 2.27 12.00 4.80
C VAL A 183 1.15 11.69 5.79
N GLY A 184 0.82 12.61 6.70
CA GLY A 184 -0.24 12.39 7.67
C GLY A 184 -1.61 12.23 7.03
N THR A 185 -1.90 13.01 5.98
CA THR A 185 -3.15 12.95 5.22
C THR A 185 -3.26 11.64 4.43
N ASP A 186 -2.15 11.23 3.78
CA ASP A 186 -2.09 9.96 3.05
C ASP A 186 -2.29 8.74 3.96
N ILE A 187 -1.64 8.70 5.13
CA ILE A 187 -1.80 7.61 6.11
C ILE A 187 -3.25 7.54 6.61
N ALA A 188 -3.87 8.67 6.91
CA ALA A 188 -5.26 8.72 7.36
C ALA A 188 -6.24 8.27 6.27
N HIS A 189 -6.02 8.68 5.01
CA HIS A 189 -6.79 8.22 3.87
C HIS A 189 -6.57 6.72 3.61
N ALA A 190 -5.32 6.27 3.63
CA ALA A 190 -4.97 4.87 3.41
C ALA A 190 -5.57 3.94 4.47
N LEU A 191 -5.74 4.40 5.72
CA LEU A 191 -6.48 3.65 6.75
C LEU A 191 -7.92 3.38 6.32
N ILE A 192 -8.64 4.40 5.83
CA ILE A 192 -10.02 4.25 5.35
C ILE A 192 -10.05 3.30 4.14
N LEU A 193 -9.20 3.55 3.16
CA LEU A 193 -9.15 2.77 1.93
C LEU A 193 -8.84 1.29 2.19
N THR A 194 -7.79 1.00 2.97
CA THR A 194 -7.41 -0.39 3.26
C THR A 194 -8.43 -1.10 4.15
N GLY A 195 -9.11 -0.37 5.04
CA GLY A 195 -10.22 -0.90 5.83
C GLY A 195 -11.39 -1.33 4.95
N VAL A 196 -11.81 -0.46 4.02
CA VAL A 196 -12.87 -0.78 3.06
C VAL A 196 -12.45 -1.92 2.13
N THR A 197 -11.26 -1.85 1.54
CA THR A 197 -10.72 -2.90 0.66
C THR A 197 -10.62 -4.24 1.37
N GLY A 198 -10.07 -4.26 2.58
CA GLY A 198 -9.95 -5.47 3.39
C GLY A 198 -11.31 -6.08 3.73
N LEU A 199 -12.29 -5.25 4.07
CA LEU A 199 -13.66 -5.70 4.34
C LEU A 199 -14.33 -6.29 3.10
N LEU A 200 -14.14 -5.66 1.93
CA LEU A 200 -14.67 -6.17 0.66
C LEU A 200 -14.06 -7.52 0.30
N HIS A 201 -12.73 -7.66 0.44
CA HIS A 201 -12.05 -8.94 0.22
C HIS A 201 -12.46 -10.01 1.25
N LEU A 202 -12.67 -9.61 2.52
CA LEU A 202 -13.16 -10.53 3.55
C LEU A 202 -14.55 -11.07 3.19
N ARG A 203 -15.46 -10.20 2.74
CA ARG A 203 -16.81 -10.60 2.27
C ARG A 203 -16.75 -11.47 1.03
N ALA A 204 -15.77 -11.25 0.16
CA ALA A 204 -15.55 -12.06 -1.04
C ALA A 204 -14.86 -13.42 -0.77
N GLY A 205 -14.53 -13.73 0.49
CA GLY A 205 -13.80 -14.94 0.85
C GLY A 205 -12.35 -14.98 0.39
N ASN A 206 -11.73 -13.82 0.19
CA ASN A 206 -10.35 -13.66 -0.30
C ASN A 206 -9.37 -13.34 0.83
N VAL A 207 -9.65 -13.75 2.07
CA VAL A 207 -8.80 -13.46 3.23
C VAL A 207 -8.57 -14.73 4.04
N ASP A 208 -7.32 -14.98 4.40
CA ASP A 208 -6.94 -15.99 5.40
C ASP A 208 -6.72 -15.31 6.75
N GLY A 209 -7.69 -15.46 7.66
CA GLY A 209 -7.64 -14.85 9.00
C GLY A 209 -6.48 -15.36 9.86
N ASN A 210 -6.08 -16.65 9.71
CA ASN A 210 -4.93 -17.21 10.43
C ASN A 210 -3.62 -16.61 9.93
N LEU A 211 -3.52 -16.38 8.61
CA LEU A 211 -2.38 -15.70 8.01
C LEU A 211 -2.29 -14.26 8.50
N VAL A 212 -3.40 -13.52 8.45
CA VAL A 212 -3.47 -12.13 8.93
C VAL A 212 -3.05 -12.03 10.40
N GLY A 213 -3.61 -12.88 11.27
CA GLY A 213 -3.26 -12.90 12.68
C GLY A 213 -1.76 -13.17 12.93
N ALA A 214 -1.19 -14.17 12.25
CA ALA A 214 0.22 -14.50 12.38
C ALA A 214 1.14 -13.37 11.88
N ILE A 215 0.81 -12.76 10.75
CA ILE A 215 1.56 -11.62 10.21
C ILE A 215 1.48 -10.42 11.15
N LEU A 216 0.33 -10.11 11.73
CA LEU A 216 0.16 -8.98 12.64
C LEU A 216 0.95 -9.15 13.93
N ILE A 217 1.02 -10.37 14.48
CA ILE A 217 1.85 -10.68 15.68
C ILE A 217 3.32 -10.31 15.43
N GLY A 218 3.83 -10.53 14.22
CA GLY A 218 5.20 -10.15 13.85
C GLY A 218 5.32 -8.69 13.43
N SER A 219 4.42 -8.21 12.56
CA SER A 219 4.57 -6.90 11.91
C SER A 219 4.37 -5.71 12.84
N ILE A 220 3.57 -5.83 13.89
CA ILE A 220 3.39 -4.75 14.87
C ILE A 220 4.69 -4.49 15.64
N PRO A 221 5.32 -5.48 16.33
CA PRO A 221 6.59 -5.24 17.00
C PRO A 221 7.72 -4.92 16.02
N GLY A 222 7.72 -5.55 14.82
CA GLY A 222 8.67 -5.21 13.77
C GLY A 222 8.57 -3.75 13.34
N GLY A 223 7.36 -3.24 13.13
CA GLY A 223 7.11 -1.84 12.76
C GLY A 223 7.59 -0.85 13.82
N ILE A 224 7.39 -1.16 15.10
CA ILE A 224 7.89 -0.34 16.22
C ILE A 224 9.44 -0.31 16.21
N LEU A 225 10.07 -1.48 16.09
CA LEU A 225 11.53 -1.58 16.00
C LEU A 225 12.06 -0.85 14.77
N GLY A 226 11.43 -1.02 13.60
CA GLY A 226 11.80 -0.36 12.36
C GLY A 226 11.72 1.16 12.46
N SER A 227 10.67 1.68 13.08
CA SER A 227 10.51 3.12 13.32
C SER A 227 11.62 3.68 14.21
N TYR A 228 12.06 2.91 15.20
CA TYR A 228 13.20 3.29 16.04
C TYR A 228 14.52 3.26 15.27
N LEU A 229 14.74 2.24 14.44
CA LEU A 229 15.95 2.09 13.62
C LEU A 229 16.02 3.13 12.48
N SER A 230 14.88 3.65 12.01
CA SER A 230 14.81 4.63 10.90
C SER A 230 15.64 5.89 11.16
N THR A 231 15.85 6.26 12.43
CA THR A 231 16.67 7.40 12.81
C THR A 231 18.18 7.15 12.72
N ARG A 232 18.60 5.89 12.60
CA ARG A 232 20.02 5.46 12.61
C ARG A 232 20.54 5.02 11.24
N VAL A 233 19.68 4.75 10.29
CA VAL A 233 20.05 4.23 8.97
C VAL A 233 19.90 5.33 7.91
N PRO A 234 20.89 5.53 7.04
CA PRO A 234 20.76 6.49 5.94
C PRO A 234 19.59 6.12 5.01
N VAL A 235 18.59 6.97 4.94
CA VAL A 235 17.35 6.77 4.18
C VAL A 235 17.62 6.44 2.70
N LEU A 236 18.68 7.00 2.12
CA LEU A 236 19.04 6.76 0.70
C LEU A 236 19.42 5.31 0.41
N TRP A 237 20.20 4.68 1.28
CA TRP A 237 20.60 3.28 1.11
C TRP A 237 19.41 2.33 1.22
N LEU A 238 18.60 2.58 2.24
CA LEU A 238 17.40 1.81 2.49
C LEU A 238 16.43 1.89 1.29
N ARG A 239 16.22 3.10 0.75
CA ARG A 239 15.38 3.34 -0.43
C ARG A 239 15.92 2.63 -1.69
N ARG A 240 17.24 2.65 -1.93
CA ARG A 240 17.87 1.95 -3.08
C ARG A 240 17.70 0.44 -2.99
N ILE A 241 17.97 -0.15 -1.82
CA ILE A 241 17.79 -1.60 -1.60
C ILE A 241 16.33 -1.97 -1.84
N LEU A 242 15.41 -1.18 -1.30
CA LEU A 242 13.98 -1.40 -1.45
C LEU A 242 13.55 -1.33 -2.92
N CYS A 243 13.98 -0.31 -3.66
CA CYS A 243 13.71 -0.19 -5.09
C CYS A 243 14.27 -1.39 -5.88
N ALA A 244 15.48 -1.85 -5.56
CA ALA A 244 16.07 -3.01 -6.21
C ALA A 244 15.26 -4.29 -5.95
N VAL A 245 14.88 -4.54 -4.70
CA VAL A 245 14.04 -5.69 -4.34
C VAL A 245 12.70 -5.65 -5.05
N LEU A 246 12.05 -4.48 -5.10
CA LEU A 246 10.75 -4.31 -5.76
C LEU A 246 10.84 -4.53 -7.27
N LEU A 247 11.88 -3.99 -7.92
CA LEU A 247 12.10 -4.19 -9.36
C LEU A 247 12.35 -5.66 -9.68
N MET A 248 13.20 -6.34 -8.91
CA MET A 248 13.46 -7.77 -9.11
C MET A 248 12.19 -8.61 -8.91
N THR A 249 11.43 -8.29 -7.86
CA THR A 249 10.19 -9.03 -7.56
C THR A 249 9.11 -8.75 -8.59
N GLY A 250 8.95 -7.48 -9.00
CA GLY A 250 8.02 -7.09 -10.04
C GLY A 250 8.35 -7.74 -11.39
N ALA A 251 9.61 -7.73 -11.80
CA ALA A 251 10.07 -8.43 -13.00
C ALA A 251 9.77 -9.93 -12.93
N ARG A 252 10.06 -10.58 -11.80
CA ARG A 252 9.75 -11.99 -11.60
C ARG A 252 8.24 -12.28 -11.68
N MET A 253 7.40 -11.38 -11.17
CA MET A 253 5.94 -11.52 -11.27
C MET A 253 5.41 -11.40 -12.70
N LEU A 254 6.05 -10.58 -13.53
CA LEU A 254 5.67 -10.41 -14.93
C LEU A 254 6.13 -11.56 -15.82
N TRP A 255 7.18 -12.29 -15.42
CA TRP A 255 7.77 -13.38 -16.19
C TRP A 255 7.37 -14.79 -15.73
N ALA A 256 6.79 -14.93 -14.55
CA ALA A 256 6.34 -16.20 -13.97
C ALA A 256 4.83 -16.40 -14.14
#